data_2afa39b6ad5d9db0af7e6937723fbd77
#
_entry.id   2afa39b6ad5d9db0af7e6937723fbd77
#
_cell.length_a   1.000
_cell.length_b   1.000
_cell.length_c   1.000
_cell.angle_alpha   90.00
_cell.angle_beta   90.00
_cell.angle_gamma   90.00
#
_symmetry.space_group_name_H-M   'P 1'
#
loop_
_entity.id
_entity.type
_entity.pdbx_description
1 polymer ?
#
loop_
_entity_poly.entity_id
_entity_poly.type
_entity_poly.pdbx_seq_one_letter_code
_entity_poly.pdbx_strand_id
1 'polypeptide(L)'
;MYKKIDTTISFYKFINITNLDTIKSKIYRYLDEHNIYGTVIISSEGINANFCGISENVEKSRIFISELLNLGSIHYNHSIIKEKVFSKLKVKIKDEIIKAGFTVSEDVVSKNKSLEPDAWDKLLDQKPLIIDMRNRFEYLLGTFDNSKSLELLNFSDLRKSLKNNQDLVRNRDVAIFCTGGIRCEKATVALREIGFNNVFQLKGGIINYLAKK
;
A
#
# COMPACT_ATOMS: atom_id res chain seq x y z
N MET A 1 -24.80 -9.80 23.58
CA MET A 1 -24.04 -10.70 22.67
C MET A 1 -23.04 -9.83 21.91
N TYR A 2 -21.76 -9.90 22.21
CA TYR A 2 -20.75 -9.10 21.50
C TYR A 2 -20.66 -9.60 20.05
N LYS A 3 -20.94 -8.73 19.06
CA LYS A 3 -20.74 -9.07 17.64
C LYS A 3 -19.27 -9.38 17.42
N LYS A 4 -18.98 -10.57 16.91
CA LYS A 4 -17.62 -11.05 16.67
C LYS A 4 -16.96 -10.19 15.58
N ILE A 5 -15.74 -9.70 15.82
CA ILE A 5 -14.91 -9.07 14.81
C ILE A 5 -14.60 -10.12 13.74
N ASP A 6 -14.94 -9.83 12.51
CA ASP A 6 -14.92 -10.82 11.42
C ASP A 6 -14.27 -10.31 10.12
N THR A 7 -13.96 -9.03 10.02
CA THR A 7 -13.45 -8.44 8.78
C THR A 7 -12.27 -7.51 9.06
N THR A 8 -11.25 -7.58 8.21
CA THR A 8 -10.17 -6.60 8.11
C THR A 8 -10.16 -5.96 6.73
N ILE A 9 -9.79 -4.69 6.67
CA ILE A 9 -9.64 -3.94 5.43
C ILE A 9 -8.32 -3.18 5.43
N SER A 10 -7.72 -3.03 4.24
CA SER A 10 -6.59 -2.16 4.01
C SER A 10 -6.74 -1.39 2.72
N PHE A 11 -6.46 -0.10 2.75
CA PHE A 11 -6.43 0.78 1.59
C PHE A 11 -5.50 1.96 1.81
N TYR A 12 -5.12 2.60 0.72
CA TYR A 12 -4.37 3.84 0.74
C TYR A 12 -4.81 4.75 -0.42
N LYS A 13 -4.52 6.03 -0.27
CA LYS A 13 -4.65 7.00 -1.36
C LYS A 13 -3.64 8.12 -1.15
N PHE A 14 -2.89 8.42 -2.20
CA PHE A 14 -2.09 9.64 -2.29
C PHE A 14 -3.00 10.75 -2.77
N ILE A 15 -3.22 11.75 -1.92
CA ILE A 15 -3.99 12.98 -2.18
C ILE A 15 -3.45 14.07 -1.28
N ASN A 16 -3.65 15.33 -1.66
CA ASN A 16 -3.29 16.43 -0.78
C ASN A 16 -4.32 16.58 0.36
N ILE A 17 -3.89 16.39 1.60
CA ILE A 17 -4.72 16.55 2.79
C ILE A 17 -4.24 17.76 3.58
N THR A 18 -5.14 18.71 3.81
CA THR A 18 -4.94 19.85 4.70
C THR A 18 -5.68 19.64 6.03
N ASN A 19 -5.43 20.49 7.02
CA ASN A 19 -6.11 20.43 8.33
C ASN A 19 -6.03 19.06 9.02
N LEU A 20 -4.84 18.45 9.02
CA LEU A 20 -4.58 17.09 9.49
C LEU A 20 -5.11 16.81 10.90
N ASP A 21 -5.02 17.75 11.86
CA ASP A 21 -5.51 17.56 13.22
C ASP A 21 -7.04 17.44 13.27
N THR A 22 -7.76 18.25 12.49
CA THR A 22 -9.21 18.17 12.36
C THR A 22 -9.63 16.83 11.74
N ILE A 23 -8.97 16.43 10.66
CA ILE A 23 -9.24 15.17 9.97
C ILE A 23 -8.96 13.97 10.89
N LYS A 24 -7.81 13.98 11.58
CA LYS A 24 -7.47 12.96 12.58
C LYS A 24 -8.55 12.82 13.64
N SER A 25 -9.01 13.94 14.20
CA SER A 25 -10.01 13.95 15.27
C SER A 25 -11.35 13.37 14.78
N LYS A 26 -11.78 13.73 13.57
CA LYS A 26 -13.03 13.21 12.96
C LYS A 26 -12.92 11.70 12.70
N ILE A 27 -11.81 11.25 12.10
CA ILE A 27 -11.58 9.83 11.83
C ILE A 27 -11.53 9.03 13.13
N TYR A 28 -10.74 9.49 14.12
CA TYR A 28 -10.63 8.80 15.41
C TYR A 28 -11.98 8.62 16.08
N ARG A 29 -12.74 9.69 16.24
CA ARG A 29 -14.06 9.66 16.89
C ARG A 29 -15.00 8.69 16.19
N TYR A 30 -15.13 8.76 14.87
CA TYR A 30 -16.02 7.89 14.12
C TYR A 30 -15.64 6.42 14.25
N LEU A 31 -14.35 6.10 14.11
CA LEU A 31 -13.86 4.73 14.22
C LEU A 31 -14.01 4.14 15.64
N ASP A 32 -13.79 4.96 16.68
CA ASP A 32 -13.94 4.57 18.07
C ASP A 32 -15.41 4.27 18.41
N GLU A 33 -16.34 5.14 18.03
CA GLU A 33 -17.79 4.97 18.16
C GLU A 33 -18.30 3.69 17.46
N HIS A 34 -17.64 3.25 16.40
CA HIS A 34 -17.99 2.05 15.65
C HIS A 34 -17.19 0.80 16.05
N ASN A 35 -16.44 0.85 17.16
CA ASN A 35 -15.63 -0.26 17.67
C ASN A 35 -14.67 -0.82 16.62
N ILE A 36 -13.99 0.06 15.88
CA ILE A 36 -12.96 -0.26 14.91
C ILE A 36 -11.59 -0.31 15.60
N TYR A 37 -10.78 -1.29 15.23
CA TYR A 37 -9.43 -1.49 15.74
C TYR A 37 -8.44 -1.50 14.59
N GLY A 38 -7.31 -0.82 14.74
CA GLY A 38 -6.32 -0.76 13.67
C GLY A 38 -5.46 0.48 13.69
N THR A 39 -4.81 0.73 12.57
CA THR A 39 -3.96 1.92 12.40
C THR A 39 -4.35 2.66 11.15
N VAL A 40 -4.63 3.96 11.30
CA VAL A 40 -4.78 4.91 10.20
C VAL A 40 -3.64 5.92 10.31
N ILE A 41 -2.89 6.09 9.23
CA ILE A 41 -1.84 7.09 9.10
C ILE A 41 -2.32 8.11 8.08
N ILE A 42 -2.27 9.38 8.45
CA ILE A 42 -2.54 10.51 7.56
C ILE A 42 -1.32 11.43 7.52
N SER A 43 -1.09 12.01 6.36
CA SER A 43 -0.08 13.04 6.15
C SER A 43 -0.56 14.02 5.08
N SER A 44 0.22 15.07 4.80
CA SER A 44 -0.08 15.98 3.69
C SER A 44 -0.10 15.28 2.32
N GLU A 45 0.58 14.11 2.18
CA GLU A 45 0.60 13.35 0.94
C GLU A 45 -0.53 12.32 0.80
N GLY A 46 -1.37 12.08 1.85
CA GLY A 46 -2.46 11.13 1.77
C GLY A 46 -2.85 10.39 3.03
N ILE A 47 -3.45 9.21 2.82
CA ILE A 47 -3.93 8.29 3.86
C ILE A 47 -3.47 6.85 3.60
N ASN A 48 -3.15 6.14 4.68
CA ASN A 48 -2.92 4.69 4.71
C ASN A 48 -3.69 4.10 5.90
N ALA A 49 -4.68 3.29 5.62
CA ALA A 49 -5.61 2.75 6.60
C ALA A 49 -5.58 1.22 6.60
N ASN A 50 -5.43 0.65 7.79
CA ASN A 50 -5.49 -0.79 8.05
C ASN A 50 -6.26 -1.01 9.35
N PHE A 51 -7.47 -1.57 9.26
CA PHE A 51 -8.31 -1.75 10.43
C PHE A 51 -9.25 -2.96 10.32
N CYS A 52 -9.79 -3.38 11.46
CA CYS A 52 -10.72 -4.49 11.57
C CYS A 52 -11.90 -4.15 12.49
N GLY A 53 -12.97 -4.87 12.32
CA GLY A 53 -14.20 -4.76 13.10
C GLY A 53 -15.24 -5.77 12.66
N ILE A 54 -16.49 -5.56 13.02
CA ILE A 54 -17.60 -6.27 12.40
C ILE A 54 -17.81 -5.71 11.00
N SER A 55 -18.15 -6.57 10.04
CA SER A 55 -18.19 -6.26 8.61
C SER A 55 -18.98 -4.99 8.28
N GLU A 56 -20.16 -4.83 8.86
CA GLU A 56 -21.00 -3.65 8.67
C GLU A 56 -20.31 -2.33 9.09
N ASN A 57 -19.64 -2.33 10.26
CA ASN A 57 -18.94 -1.16 10.79
C ASN A 57 -17.66 -0.85 9.99
N VAL A 58 -16.97 -1.88 9.55
CA VAL A 58 -15.79 -1.75 8.67
C VAL A 58 -16.19 -1.04 7.38
N GLU A 59 -17.28 -1.46 6.74
CA GLU A 59 -17.74 -0.85 5.49
C GLU A 59 -18.24 0.59 5.71
N LYS A 60 -19.04 0.85 6.75
CA LYS A 60 -19.44 2.21 7.14
C LYS A 60 -18.24 3.12 7.37
N SER A 61 -17.20 2.60 8.03
CA SER A 61 -15.98 3.35 8.32
C SER A 61 -15.17 3.67 7.06
N ARG A 62 -15.09 2.71 6.13
CA ARG A 62 -14.48 2.93 4.82
C ARG A 62 -15.20 4.03 4.04
N ILE A 63 -16.54 3.95 3.96
CA ILE A 63 -17.38 4.95 3.29
C ILE A 63 -17.18 6.33 3.92
N PHE A 64 -17.29 6.42 5.25
CA PHE A 64 -17.10 7.67 5.99
C PHE A 64 -15.74 8.33 5.68
N ILE A 65 -14.65 7.56 5.72
CA ILE A 65 -13.31 8.08 5.40
C ILE A 65 -13.24 8.53 3.93
N SER A 66 -13.82 7.75 3.02
CA SER A 66 -13.84 8.07 1.60
C SER A 66 -14.58 9.37 1.30
N GLU A 67 -15.73 9.60 1.94
CA GLU A 67 -16.51 10.83 1.82
C GLU A 67 -15.80 12.01 2.48
N LEU A 68 -15.30 11.83 3.72
CA LEU A 68 -14.60 12.88 4.47
C LEU A 68 -13.40 13.47 3.70
N LEU A 69 -12.69 12.61 2.96
CA LEU A 69 -11.48 12.96 2.22
C LEU A 69 -11.69 13.07 0.71
N ASN A 70 -12.92 12.87 0.23
CA ASN A 70 -13.26 12.87 -1.20
C ASN A 70 -12.32 11.95 -2.03
N LEU A 71 -12.12 10.71 -1.56
CA LEU A 71 -11.13 9.79 -2.14
C LEU A 71 -11.50 9.30 -3.55
N GLY A 72 -12.74 9.43 -3.98
CA GLY A 72 -13.24 8.86 -5.23
C GLY A 72 -13.17 7.33 -5.22
N SER A 73 -12.88 6.73 -6.36
CA SER A 73 -12.68 5.29 -6.44
C SER A 73 -11.33 4.90 -5.87
N ILE A 74 -11.33 4.01 -4.88
CA ILE A 74 -10.11 3.45 -4.27
C ILE A 74 -10.11 1.93 -4.36
N HIS A 75 -8.92 1.37 -4.58
CA HIS A 75 -8.72 -0.06 -4.38
C HIS A 75 -8.55 -0.36 -2.90
N TYR A 76 -9.19 -1.42 -2.42
CA TYR A 76 -8.98 -1.92 -1.06
C TYR A 76 -8.89 -3.44 -1.05
N ASN A 77 -8.05 -3.97 -0.18
CA ASN A 77 -7.99 -5.38 0.13
C ASN A 77 -8.87 -5.62 1.36
N HIS A 78 -9.69 -6.65 1.34
CA HIS A 78 -10.47 -7.06 2.50
C HIS A 78 -10.35 -8.57 2.71
N SER A 79 -10.46 -9.01 3.96
CA SER A 79 -10.41 -10.43 4.30
C SER A 79 -11.30 -10.72 5.50
N ILE A 80 -11.94 -11.87 5.48
CA ILE A 80 -12.62 -12.41 6.66
C ILE A 80 -11.55 -12.93 7.62
N ILE A 81 -11.68 -12.60 8.90
CA ILE A 81 -10.77 -13.01 9.95
C ILE A 81 -11.51 -13.78 11.05
N LYS A 82 -10.82 -14.74 11.66
CA LYS A 82 -11.39 -15.54 12.77
C LYS A 82 -11.15 -14.89 14.12
N GLU A 83 -10.11 -14.08 14.22
CA GLU A 83 -9.67 -13.45 15.45
C GLU A 83 -9.30 -11.98 15.22
N LYS A 84 -9.41 -11.19 16.27
CA LYS A 84 -9.05 -9.77 16.27
C LYS A 84 -7.54 -9.59 16.03
N VAL A 85 -7.19 -8.97 14.90
CA VAL A 85 -5.77 -8.77 14.50
C VAL A 85 -5.15 -7.49 15.07
N PHE A 86 -5.94 -6.55 15.56
CA PHE A 86 -5.46 -5.32 16.18
C PHE A 86 -6.01 -5.16 17.61
N SER A 87 -5.16 -4.83 18.57
CA SER A 87 -5.55 -4.68 19.98
C SER A 87 -6.21 -3.33 20.29
N LYS A 88 -5.90 -2.27 19.53
CA LYS A 88 -6.39 -0.91 19.76
C LYS A 88 -6.49 -0.09 18.48
N LEU A 89 -7.28 0.98 18.51
CA LEU A 89 -7.34 1.99 17.48
C LEU A 89 -6.17 2.97 17.62
N LYS A 90 -5.53 3.32 16.49
CA LYS A 90 -4.52 4.37 16.39
C LYS A 90 -4.77 5.20 15.15
N VAL A 91 -4.96 6.50 15.28
CA VAL A 91 -4.95 7.46 14.18
C VAL A 91 -3.76 8.39 14.36
N LYS A 92 -2.84 8.40 13.41
CA LYS A 92 -1.55 9.08 13.53
C LYS A 92 -1.33 10.06 12.38
N ILE A 93 -0.85 11.24 12.70
CA ILE A 93 -0.23 12.14 11.72
C ILE A 93 1.25 11.77 11.61
N LYS A 94 1.74 11.65 10.40
CA LYS A 94 3.14 11.38 10.06
C LYS A 94 3.54 12.26 8.88
N ASP A 95 4.85 12.38 8.64
CA ASP A 95 5.37 13.10 7.47
C ASP A 95 5.03 12.36 6.17
N GLU A 96 4.95 11.04 6.23
CA GLU A 96 4.71 10.14 5.11
C GLU A 96 3.68 9.06 5.47
N ILE A 97 2.79 8.71 4.54
CA ILE A 97 1.85 7.59 4.74
C ILE A 97 2.52 6.21 4.64
N ILE A 98 3.68 6.15 4.00
CA ILE A 98 4.63 5.04 4.00
C ILE A 98 6.04 5.60 3.98
N LYS A 99 6.84 5.29 5.00
CA LYS A 99 8.17 5.89 5.18
C LYS A 99 9.15 5.40 4.12
N ALA A 100 9.54 6.29 3.23
CA ALA A 100 10.54 6.07 2.18
C ALA A 100 11.68 7.11 2.19
N GLY A 101 11.57 8.13 3.06
CA GLY A 101 12.50 9.25 3.13
C GLY A 101 12.24 10.35 2.09
N PHE A 102 11.06 10.35 1.47
CA PHE A 102 10.60 11.39 0.55
C PHE A 102 9.08 11.33 0.36
N THR A 103 8.47 12.47 0.13
CA THR A 103 7.04 12.59 -0.20
C THR A 103 6.82 12.55 -1.72
N VAL A 104 5.60 12.20 -2.12
CA VAL A 104 5.16 12.22 -3.51
C VAL A 104 3.79 12.90 -3.61
N SER A 105 3.52 13.58 -4.72
CA SER A 105 2.21 14.16 -4.99
C SER A 105 1.29 13.18 -5.71
N GLU A 106 -0.02 13.43 -5.64
CA GLU A 106 -1.03 12.68 -6.38
C GLU A 106 -0.76 12.68 -7.88
N ASP A 107 -0.38 13.82 -8.46
CA ASP A 107 -0.06 13.95 -9.89
C ASP A 107 1.09 13.05 -10.34
N VAL A 108 2.07 12.82 -9.47
CA VAL A 108 3.19 11.93 -9.75
C VAL A 108 2.76 10.47 -9.70
N VAL A 109 1.98 10.11 -8.68
CA VAL A 109 1.49 8.74 -8.48
C VAL A 109 0.47 8.35 -9.56
N SER A 110 -0.40 9.26 -9.99
CA SER A 110 -1.40 9.02 -11.04
C SER A 110 -0.81 8.56 -12.38
N LYS A 111 0.46 8.85 -12.63
CA LYS A 111 1.20 8.43 -13.83
C LYS A 111 1.82 7.04 -13.71
N ASN A 112 1.68 6.36 -12.56
CA ASN A 112 2.20 5.01 -12.38
C ASN A 112 1.36 3.99 -13.14
N LYS A 113 2.04 3.05 -13.79
CA LYS A 113 1.39 1.98 -14.56
C LYS A 113 1.04 0.82 -13.63
N SER A 114 -0.22 0.72 -13.23
CA SER A 114 -0.71 -0.32 -12.33
C SER A 114 -1.49 -1.38 -13.11
N LEU A 115 -1.14 -2.66 -12.94
CA LEU A 115 -1.70 -3.80 -13.65
C LEU A 115 -2.58 -4.65 -12.73
N GLU A 116 -3.77 -5.01 -13.20
CA GLU A 116 -4.58 -6.05 -12.58
C GLU A 116 -3.87 -7.42 -12.67
N PRO A 117 -4.18 -8.39 -11.79
CA PRO A 117 -3.50 -9.69 -11.76
C PRO A 117 -3.39 -10.43 -13.10
N ASP A 118 -4.43 -10.40 -13.94
CA ASP A 118 -4.39 -11.07 -15.26
C ASP A 118 -3.46 -10.36 -16.26
N ALA A 119 -3.38 -9.04 -16.21
CA ALA A 119 -2.42 -8.28 -17.01
C ALA A 119 -0.99 -8.41 -16.47
N TRP A 120 -0.85 -8.60 -15.16
CA TRP A 120 0.41 -8.90 -14.51
C TRP A 120 0.98 -10.24 -14.99
N ASP A 121 0.18 -11.31 -15.04
CA ASP A 121 0.64 -12.61 -15.55
C ASP A 121 1.13 -12.52 -17.00
N LYS A 122 0.38 -11.82 -17.86
CA LYS A 122 0.80 -11.57 -19.26
C LYS A 122 2.12 -10.79 -19.35
N LEU A 123 2.39 -9.88 -18.42
CA LEU A 123 3.68 -9.20 -18.34
C LEU A 123 4.78 -10.19 -17.91
N LEU A 124 4.52 -11.06 -16.94
CA LEU A 124 5.50 -12.04 -16.46
C LEU A 124 5.93 -13.01 -17.56
N ASP A 125 5.03 -13.39 -18.49
CA ASP A 125 5.35 -14.23 -19.66
C ASP A 125 6.41 -13.59 -20.56
N GLN A 126 6.54 -12.26 -20.55
CA GLN A 126 7.55 -11.52 -21.29
C GLN A 126 8.92 -11.47 -20.59
N LYS A 127 9.04 -12.13 -19.43
CA LYS A 127 10.26 -12.21 -18.62
C LYS A 127 10.86 -10.85 -18.25
N PRO A 128 10.08 -9.91 -17.67
CA PRO A 128 10.59 -8.64 -17.21
C PRO A 128 11.60 -8.83 -16.07
N LEU A 129 12.24 -7.73 -15.64
CA LEU A 129 12.91 -7.72 -14.35
C LEU A 129 11.85 -7.62 -13.24
N ILE A 130 11.70 -8.66 -12.43
CA ILE A 130 10.75 -8.67 -11.31
C ILE A 130 11.50 -8.24 -10.05
N ILE A 131 10.98 -7.22 -9.33
CA ILE A 131 11.58 -6.76 -8.07
C ILE A 131 10.51 -6.76 -6.97
N ASP A 132 10.81 -7.49 -5.91
CA ASP A 132 10.00 -7.46 -4.67
C ASP A 132 10.39 -6.24 -3.82
N MET A 133 9.46 -5.29 -3.68
CA MET A 133 9.65 -4.05 -2.89
C MET A 133 9.34 -4.23 -1.41
N ARG A 134 9.12 -5.47 -0.97
CA ARG A 134 8.87 -5.78 0.44
C ARG A 134 10.18 -5.84 1.23
N ASN A 135 10.04 -5.83 2.55
CA ASN A 135 11.18 -6.07 3.42
C ASN A 135 11.67 -7.51 3.28
N ARG A 136 12.94 -7.74 3.58
CA ARG A 136 13.59 -9.05 3.46
C ARG A 136 12.81 -10.18 4.11
N PHE A 137 12.27 -9.97 5.31
CA PHE A 137 11.52 -11.02 6.00
C PHE A 137 10.24 -11.43 5.24
N GLU A 138 9.57 -10.49 4.56
CA GLU A 138 8.38 -10.77 3.73
C GLU A 138 8.77 -11.56 2.47
N TYR A 139 9.91 -11.23 1.86
CA TYR A 139 10.47 -11.97 0.73
C TYR A 139 10.75 -13.43 1.09
N LEU A 140 11.34 -13.69 2.26
CA LEU A 140 11.66 -15.05 2.74
C LEU A 140 10.41 -15.89 3.05
N LEU A 141 9.25 -15.28 3.28
CA LEU A 141 7.97 -15.98 3.46
C LEU A 141 7.36 -16.50 2.15
N GLY A 142 7.87 -16.03 1.01
CA GLY A 142 7.41 -16.39 -0.32
C GLY A 142 7.35 -15.19 -1.25
N THR A 143 7.60 -15.40 -2.52
CA THR A 143 7.71 -14.36 -3.55
C THR A 143 7.35 -14.93 -4.92
N PHE A 144 7.26 -14.08 -5.96
CA PHE A 144 7.12 -14.56 -7.34
C PHE A 144 8.43 -15.20 -7.82
N ASP A 145 8.31 -16.25 -8.64
CA ASP A 145 9.46 -16.90 -9.26
C ASP A 145 10.33 -15.89 -10.03
N ASN A 146 11.64 -16.06 -9.92
CA ASN A 146 12.66 -15.20 -10.53
C ASN A 146 12.62 -13.72 -10.07
N SER A 147 11.89 -13.38 -9.00
CA SER A 147 11.94 -12.04 -8.45
C SER A 147 13.26 -11.79 -7.71
N LYS A 148 13.70 -10.53 -7.72
CA LYS A 148 14.87 -10.08 -6.97
C LYS A 148 14.42 -9.36 -5.70
N SER A 149 15.07 -9.67 -4.57
CA SER A 149 14.99 -8.87 -3.36
C SER A 149 15.96 -7.70 -3.44
N LEU A 150 15.57 -6.57 -2.88
CA LEU A 150 16.48 -5.45 -2.62
C LEU A 150 17.13 -5.53 -1.23
N GLU A 151 16.93 -6.64 -0.51
CA GLU A 151 17.44 -6.88 0.86
C GLU A 151 17.07 -5.77 1.86
N LEU A 152 15.89 -5.15 1.69
CA LEU A 152 15.43 -4.07 2.53
C LEU A 152 15.14 -4.55 3.96
N LEU A 153 15.82 -4.00 4.94
CA LEU A 153 15.44 -4.15 6.35
C LEU A 153 14.23 -3.26 6.66
N ASN A 154 14.22 -2.05 6.11
CA ASN A 154 13.12 -1.11 6.17
C ASN A 154 12.91 -0.47 4.78
N PHE A 155 11.67 -0.17 4.43
CA PHE A 155 11.39 0.47 3.13
C PHE A 155 12.03 1.87 3.00
N SER A 156 12.34 2.55 4.10
CA SER A 156 13.12 3.79 4.10
C SER A 156 14.52 3.67 3.49
N ASP A 157 15.05 2.45 3.38
CA ASP A 157 16.37 2.18 2.81
C ASP A 157 16.35 2.04 1.28
N LEU A 158 15.17 2.19 0.65
CA LEU A 158 14.94 1.97 -0.78
C LEU A 158 15.95 2.68 -1.67
N ARG A 159 16.11 4.01 -1.53
CA ARG A 159 17.02 4.79 -2.39
C ARG A 159 18.48 4.38 -2.22
N LYS A 160 18.89 4.04 -0.99
CA LYS A 160 20.24 3.52 -0.71
C LYS A 160 20.45 2.16 -1.36
N SER A 161 19.48 1.26 -1.22
CA SER A 161 19.56 -0.07 -1.83
C SER A 161 19.58 0.01 -3.37
N LEU A 162 18.74 0.85 -3.97
CA LEU A 162 18.74 1.04 -5.43
C LEU A 162 20.09 1.56 -5.96
N LYS A 163 20.75 2.48 -5.24
CA LYS A 163 22.10 2.95 -5.60
C LYS A 163 23.15 1.83 -5.56
N ASN A 164 23.01 0.89 -4.64
CA ASN A 164 23.96 -0.23 -4.49
C ASN A 164 23.70 -1.35 -5.53
N ASN A 165 22.54 -1.35 -6.18
CA ASN A 165 22.13 -2.35 -7.17
C ASN A 165 22.10 -1.75 -8.59
N GLN A 166 23.09 -0.93 -8.97
CA GLN A 166 23.15 -0.26 -10.27
C GLN A 166 23.32 -1.20 -11.47
N ASP A 167 23.69 -2.47 -11.22
CA ASP A 167 23.76 -3.53 -12.24
C ASP A 167 22.38 -4.03 -12.71
N LEU A 168 21.30 -3.50 -12.15
CA LEU A 168 19.96 -3.73 -12.65
C LEU A 168 19.88 -3.14 -14.08
N VAL A 169 19.73 -4.01 -15.07
CA VAL A 169 19.76 -3.66 -16.50
C VAL A 169 18.68 -2.64 -16.86
N ARG A 170 19.09 -1.43 -17.26
CA ARG A 170 18.22 -0.25 -17.44
C ARG A 170 17.26 -0.30 -18.64
N ASN A 171 17.52 -1.11 -19.64
CA ASN A 171 16.77 -1.14 -20.91
C ASN A 171 15.75 -2.28 -21.03
N ARG A 172 15.07 -2.63 -19.93
CA ARG A 172 14.04 -3.67 -19.93
C ARG A 172 12.85 -3.23 -19.10
N ASP A 173 11.71 -3.85 -19.35
CA ASP A 173 10.53 -3.66 -18.53
C ASP A 173 10.77 -4.17 -17.10
N VAL A 174 10.27 -3.42 -16.12
CA VAL A 174 10.39 -3.73 -14.70
C VAL A 174 9.01 -3.95 -14.11
N ALA A 175 8.81 -5.11 -13.52
CA ALA A 175 7.62 -5.49 -12.80
C ALA A 175 7.90 -5.40 -11.30
N ILE A 176 7.18 -4.56 -10.58
CA ILE A 176 7.36 -4.39 -9.13
C ILE A 176 6.09 -4.73 -8.37
N PHE A 177 6.25 -5.31 -7.20
CA PHE A 177 5.13 -5.57 -6.30
C PHE A 177 5.53 -5.38 -4.84
N CYS A 178 4.54 -5.19 -3.99
CA CYS A 178 4.70 -5.26 -2.54
C CYS A 178 3.46 -5.95 -1.92
N THR A 179 3.25 -5.83 -0.64
CA THR A 179 2.15 -6.51 0.06
C THR A 179 0.78 -5.99 -0.39
N GLY A 180 0.54 -4.67 -0.33
CA GLY A 180 -0.75 -4.05 -0.63
C GLY A 180 -0.71 -2.94 -1.70
N GLY A 181 0.44 -2.72 -2.37
CA GLY A 181 0.60 -1.73 -3.45
C GLY A 181 1.26 -0.41 -3.03
N ILE A 182 1.07 0.07 -1.82
CA ILE A 182 1.50 1.41 -1.38
C ILE A 182 3.00 1.71 -1.56
N ARG A 183 3.88 0.73 -1.26
CA ARG A 183 5.33 0.88 -1.43
C ARG A 183 5.73 1.05 -2.88
N CYS A 184 5.00 0.38 -3.79
CA CYS A 184 5.25 0.46 -5.23
C CYS A 184 5.04 1.86 -5.79
N GLU A 185 4.11 2.64 -5.24
CA GLU A 185 3.86 4.01 -5.67
C GLU A 185 5.13 4.88 -5.55
N LYS A 186 5.81 4.83 -4.41
CA LYS A 186 7.07 5.53 -4.19
C LYS A 186 8.25 4.85 -4.88
N ALA A 187 8.26 3.51 -4.94
CA ALA A 187 9.31 2.76 -5.59
C ALA A 187 9.38 3.05 -7.10
N THR A 188 8.23 3.21 -7.76
CA THR A 188 8.17 3.61 -9.18
C THR A 188 8.85 4.96 -9.41
N VAL A 189 8.64 5.94 -8.52
CA VAL A 189 9.29 7.24 -8.61
C VAL A 189 10.81 7.11 -8.46
N ALA A 190 11.26 6.39 -7.43
CA ALA A 190 12.68 6.18 -7.18
C ALA A 190 13.38 5.40 -8.32
N LEU A 191 12.70 4.43 -8.93
CA LEU A 191 13.22 3.71 -10.10
C LEU A 191 13.33 4.62 -11.32
N ARG A 192 12.35 5.50 -11.58
CA ARG A 192 12.42 6.47 -12.68
C ARG A 192 13.56 7.47 -12.50
N GLU A 193 13.83 7.93 -11.26
CA GLU A 193 14.95 8.82 -10.94
C GLU A 193 16.32 8.22 -11.33
N ILE A 194 16.46 6.90 -11.32
CA ILE A 194 17.69 6.20 -11.70
C ILE A 194 17.67 5.64 -13.12
N GLY A 195 16.67 6.02 -13.94
CA GLY A 195 16.64 5.79 -15.37
C GLY A 195 15.82 4.60 -15.87
N PHE A 196 14.95 4.01 -15.02
CA PHE A 196 13.99 3.01 -15.49
C PHE A 196 12.75 3.70 -16.08
N ASN A 197 12.50 3.51 -17.37
CA ASN A 197 11.40 4.18 -18.08
C ASN A 197 10.07 3.38 -18.02
N ASN A 198 10.15 2.06 -18.04
CA ASN A 198 9.00 1.17 -18.07
C ASN A 198 8.89 0.41 -16.74
N VAL A 199 8.22 1.00 -15.77
CA VAL A 199 7.95 0.39 -14.47
C VAL A 199 6.46 0.10 -14.35
N PHE A 200 6.12 -1.17 -14.15
CA PHE A 200 4.76 -1.66 -13.95
C PHE A 200 4.61 -2.19 -12.53
N GLN A 201 3.53 -1.84 -11.87
CA GLN A 201 3.25 -2.29 -10.51
C GLN A 201 2.01 -3.18 -10.45
N LEU A 202 2.05 -4.19 -9.56
CA LEU A 202 0.91 -5.07 -9.31
C LEU A 202 -0.13 -4.32 -8.47
N LYS A 203 -1.33 -4.12 -9.03
CA LYS A 203 -2.43 -3.44 -8.35
C LYS A 203 -2.88 -4.19 -7.11
N GLY A 204 -2.94 -3.49 -5.98
CA GLY A 204 -3.31 -4.08 -4.70
C GLY A 204 -2.27 -5.05 -4.12
N GLY A 205 -1.10 -5.19 -4.76
CA GLY A 205 0.02 -6.01 -4.31
C GLY A 205 -0.25 -7.52 -4.32
N ILE A 206 0.64 -8.27 -3.68
CA ILE A 206 0.55 -9.74 -3.65
C ILE A 206 -0.73 -10.25 -2.96
N ILE A 207 -1.27 -9.50 -2.00
CA ILE A 207 -2.53 -9.88 -1.32
C ILE A 207 -3.69 -9.91 -2.33
N ASN A 208 -3.83 -8.88 -3.18
CA ASN A 208 -4.86 -8.85 -4.21
C ASN A 208 -4.65 -9.96 -5.26
N TYR A 209 -3.39 -10.24 -5.60
CA TYR A 209 -3.06 -11.33 -6.53
C TYR A 209 -3.52 -12.67 -5.99
N LEU A 210 -3.13 -13.02 -4.76
CA LEU A 210 -3.48 -14.29 -4.12
C LEU A 210 -5.00 -14.43 -3.87
N ALA A 211 -5.72 -13.32 -3.72
CA ALA A 211 -7.18 -13.35 -3.56
C ALA A 211 -7.93 -13.60 -4.87
N LYS A 212 -7.29 -13.38 -6.03
CA LYS A 212 -7.90 -13.52 -7.37
C LYS A 212 -7.42 -14.76 -8.13
N LYS A 213 -6.37 -15.40 -7.64
CA LYS A 213 -5.77 -16.60 -8.22
C LYS A 213 -5.88 -17.79 -7.26
#